data_1fdcaa239aea0bc5ea9b6b2ef9e06f1e
#
_entry.id   1fdcaa239aea0bc5ea9b6b2ef9e06f1e
#
_cell.length_a   1.000
_cell.length_b   1.000
_cell.length_c   1.000
_cell.angle_alpha   90.00
_cell.angle_beta   90.00
_cell.angle_gamma   90.00
#
_symmetry.space_group_name_H-M   'P 1'
#
loop_
_entity.id
_entity.type
_entity.pdbx_description
1 polymer ?
#
loop_
_entity_poly.entity_id
_entity_poly.type
_entity_poly.pdbx_seq_one_letter_code
_entity_poly.pdbx_strand_id
1 'polypeptide(L)'
;MPKISGLEPFRVNIPFKRAFKHSLKSRGNSESIFVKVALDNGVVGFGESLPRSYVTGNTQDIVFAQLKEFLPKLIGVELKESDEGANFIRSIDGLEAEARCALEIALLDCLGKISNKPLYDILGGALNKSFVTSAIISGDSALKTAITTIYFKTKGYKCFKVKVGTSNSLGRIRLVRRLAGDVDIRVDANGAWDVVAALEAIEAMRGLNISCVEQPTPKNDLDAMQEVADFRKEPIMADESLCTIKDALTLAEIRACDMFNIRLSKCGGIFRSMEIMKIARDHEMGYQIGCHVGESGISSAAAMHLAAVAKGLKYFEGCYSRLLLKEDIIEEDLTPDRGIGYTLNGPGLGVTVKEDILRKYIIG
;
A
#
# COMPACT_ATOMS: atom_id res chain seq x y z
N MET A 1 20.00 27.10 4.09
CA MET A 1 19.15 25.92 3.83
C MET A 1 18.17 25.75 4.97
N PRO A 2 16.91 25.39 4.70
CA PRO A 2 15.92 25.30 5.77
C PRO A 2 16.26 24.16 6.75
N LYS A 3 15.95 24.40 8.04
CA LYS A 3 16.16 23.45 9.12
C LYS A 3 14.83 22.92 9.62
N ILE A 4 14.84 21.67 10.07
CA ILE A 4 13.69 21.09 10.75
C ILE A 4 13.47 21.83 12.06
N SER A 5 12.37 22.57 12.18
CA SER A 5 12.00 23.37 13.34
C SER A 5 10.96 22.70 14.23
N GLY A 6 10.22 21.72 13.69
CA GLY A 6 9.21 20.97 14.43
C GLY A 6 8.91 19.62 13.80
N LEU A 7 8.66 18.62 14.65
CA LEU A 7 8.23 17.28 14.26
C LEU A 7 7.21 16.79 15.27
N GLU A 8 6.05 16.38 14.78
CA GLU A 8 4.94 15.98 15.63
C GLU A 8 4.27 14.70 15.10
N PRO A 9 4.25 13.61 15.88
CA PRO A 9 3.53 12.40 15.53
C PRO A 9 2.11 12.46 16.09
N PHE A 10 1.16 11.88 15.35
CA PHE A 10 -0.24 11.78 15.75
C PHE A 10 -0.78 10.37 15.58
N ARG A 11 -1.60 9.93 16.54
CA ARG A 11 -2.47 8.78 16.37
C ARG A 11 -3.81 9.29 15.81
N VAL A 12 -4.25 8.78 14.68
CA VAL A 12 -5.44 9.27 13.99
C VAL A 12 -6.38 8.12 13.66
N ASN A 13 -7.65 8.24 14.05
CA ASN A 13 -8.67 7.23 13.84
C ASN A 13 -9.85 7.79 13.04
N ILE A 14 -9.75 7.77 11.71
CA ILE A 14 -10.85 8.19 10.83
C ILE A 14 -11.84 7.03 10.72
N PRO A 15 -13.12 7.23 11.10
CA PRO A 15 -14.13 6.18 10.99
C PRO A 15 -14.37 5.75 9.55
N PHE A 16 -14.64 4.46 9.35
CA PHE A 16 -15.12 3.96 8.06
C PHE A 16 -16.60 4.30 7.87
N LYS A 17 -17.01 4.54 6.63
CA LYS A 17 -18.44 4.69 6.26
C LYS A 17 -19.25 3.44 6.59
N ARG A 18 -18.61 2.27 6.51
CA ARG A 18 -19.14 0.97 6.90
C ARG A 18 -18.01 0.14 7.50
N ALA A 19 -18.28 -0.61 8.56
CA ALA A 19 -17.28 -1.51 9.15
C ALA A 19 -16.71 -2.46 8.08
N PHE A 20 -15.40 -2.53 8.00
CA PHE A 20 -14.70 -3.43 7.11
C PHE A 20 -14.39 -4.73 7.86
N LYS A 21 -14.88 -5.86 7.33
CA LYS A 21 -14.56 -7.18 7.84
C LYS A 21 -13.53 -7.83 6.94
N HIS A 22 -12.45 -8.27 7.55
CA HIS A 22 -11.38 -9.05 6.93
C HIS A 22 -11.39 -10.45 7.54
N SER A 23 -10.86 -11.46 6.85
CA SER A 23 -10.74 -12.83 7.37
C SER A 23 -10.08 -12.89 8.76
N LEU A 24 -9.12 -12.00 9.02
CA LEU A 24 -8.34 -11.96 10.27
C LEU A 24 -8.82 -10.93 11.29
N LYS A 25 -9.53 -9.86 10.89
CA LYS A 25 -9.96 -8.78 11.81
C LYS A 25 -11.12 -7.96 11.26
N SER A 26 -11.98 -7.46 12.15
CA SER A 26 -12.99 -6.43 11.85
C SER A 26 -12.50 -5.07 12.31
N ARG A 27 -12.64 -4.01 11.48
CA ARG A 27 -12.20 -2.66 11.78
C ARG A 27 -13.31 -1.64 11.51
N GLY A 28 -13.39 -0.64 12.39
CA GLY A 28 -14.33 0.48 12.27
C GLY A 28 -13.67 1.81 11.86
N ASN A 29 -12.35 1.87 11.90
CA ASN A 29 -11.57 3.08 11.64
C ASN A 29 -10.20 2.80 11.02
N SER A 30 -9.46 3.86 10.62
CA SER A 30 -8.18 3.77 9.93
C SER A 30 -7.05 3.22 10.80
N GLU A 31 -6.98 3.59 12.09
CA GLU A 31 -5.84 3.30 12.99
C GLU A 31 -4.51 3.69 12.32
N SER A 32 -4.39 4.97 11.94
CA SER A 32 -3.22 5.51 11.23
C SER A 32 -2.27 6.24 12.18
N ILE A 33 -1.00 6.31 11.79
CA ILE A 33 0.01 7.20 12.36
C ILE A 33 0.31 8.27 11.32
N PHE A 34 0.31 9.52 11.76
CA PHE A 34 0.74 10.67 10.97
C PHE A 34 1.98 11.31 11.57
N VAL A 35 2.82 11.86 10.72
CA VAL A 35 3.94 12.73 11.11
C VAL A 35 3.78 14.05 10.37
N LYS A 36 3.81 15.15 11.13
CA LYS A 36 3.94 16.51 10.61
C LYS A 36 5.37 16.98 10.80
N VAL A 37 6.01 17.44 9.74
CA VAL A 37 7.33 18.06 9.76
C VAL A 37 7.16 19.53 9.40
N ALA A 38 7.72 20.44 10.23
CA ALA A 38 7.77 21.86 9.95
C ALA A 38 9.24 22.30 9.77
N LEU A 39 9.48 23.12 8.76
CA LEU A 39 10.79 23.76 8.53
C LEU A 39 10.75 25.22 9.00
N ASP A 40 11.91 25.78 9.31
CA ASP A 40 12.07 27.15 9.81
C ASP A 40 11.72 28.25 8.77
N ASN A 41 11.62 27.85 7.48
CA ASN A 41 11.13 28.71 6.39
C ASN A 41 9.59 28.63 6.17
N GLY A 42 8.85 27.97 7.06
CA GLY A 42 7.40 27.85 7.02
C GLY A 42 6.86 26.69 6.17
N VAL A 43 7.72 25.93 5.48
CA VAL A 43 7.27 24.72 4.74
C VAL A 43 6.86 23.63 5.72
N VAL A 44 5.73 22.98 5.42
CA VAL A 44 5.20 21.86 6.21
C VAL A 44 4.99 20.66 5.30
N GLY A 45 5.45 19.49 5.76
CA GLY A 45 5.22 18.19 5.12
C GLY A 45 4.45 17.24 6.02
N PHE A 46 3.72 16.33 5.39
CA PHE A 46 2.93 15.30 6.07
C PHE A 46 3.25 13.91 5.55
N GLY A 47 3.23 12.96 6.46
CA GLY A 47 3.37 11.54 6.12
C GLY A 47 2.40 10.69 6.92
N GLU A 48 2.07 9.54 6.39
CA GLU A 48 1.13 8.59 6.99
C GLU A 48 1.68 7.18 6.90
N SER A 49 1.36 6.38 7.91
CA SER A 49 1.49 4.93 7.86
C SER A 49 0.37 4.24 8.63
N LEU A 50 0.17 2.96 8.35
CA LEU A 50 -0.90 2.18 8.97
C LEU A 50 -0.33 0.91 9.62
N PRO A 51 -0.04 0.93 10.92
CA PRO A 51 0.40 -0.26 11.65
C PRO A 51 -0.65 -1.38 11.61
N ARG A 52 -0.20 -2.60 11.30
CA ARG A 52 -1.07 -3.77 11.22
C ARG A 52 -0.42 -4.93 11.95
N SER A 53 -0.80 -5.12 13.22
CA SER A 53 -0.17 -6.11 14.10
C SER A 53 -0.21 -7.55 13.57
N TYR A 54 -1.21 -7.89 12.75
CA TYR A 54 -1.27 -9.19 12.08
C TYR A 54 -0.30 -9.34 10.89
N VAL A 55 0.27 -8.22 10.40
CA VAL A 55 1.28 -8.22 9.32
C VAL A 55 2.68 -8.10 9.91
N THR A 56 2.99 -6.99 10.59
CA THR A 56 4.33 -6.65 11.08
C THR A 56 4.52 -6.90 12.58
N GLY A 57 3.47 -7.13 13.34
CA GLY A 57 3.51 -7.17 14.81
C GLY A 57 3.29 -5.80 15.46
N ASN A 58 3.43 -4.70 14.73
CA ASN A 58 3.37 -3.35 15.26
C ASN A 58 1.93 -2.86 15.45
N THR A 59 1.71 -2.14 16.54
CA THR A 59 0.46 -1.43 16.84
C THR A 59 0.65 0.07 16.67
N GLN A 60 -0.47 0.80 16.62
CA GLN A 60 -0.46 2.26 16.58
C GLN A 60 0.32 2.86 17.78
N ASP A 61 0.19 2.27 18.98
CA ASP A 61 0.87 2.76 20.19
C ASP A 61 2.38 2.51 20.14
N ILE A 62 2.83 1.34 19.67
CA ILE A 62 4.26 1.02 19.51
C ILE A 62 4.93 2.02 18.56
N VAL A 63 4.34 2.21 17.38
CA VAL A 63 4.88 3.12 16.37
C VAL A 63 4.89 4.58 16.85
N PHE A 64 3.82 5.01 17.52
CA PHE A 64 3.74 6.35 18.10
C PHE A 64 4.80 6.59 19.18
N ALA A 65 4.99 5.64 20.11
CA ALA A 65 6.00 5.75 21.16
C ALA A 65 7.40 5.86 20.56
N GLN A 66 7.72 5.03 19.56
CA GLN A 66 9.01 5.07 18.88
C GLN A 66 9.26 6.41 18.17
N LEU A 67 8.26 6.94 17.48
CA LEU A 67 8.37 8.27 16.86
C LEU A 67 8.59 9.37 17.89
N LYS A 68 7.86 9.36 19.03
CA LYS A 68 8.06 10.35 20.10
C LYS A 68 9.49 10.36 20.65
N GLU A 69 10.13 9.21 20.74
CA GLU A 69 11.52 9.09 21.19
C GLU A 69 12.51 9.53 20.10
N PHE A 70 12.22 9.21 18.84
CA PHE A 70 13.15 9.41 17.73
C PHE A 70 13.14 10.84 17.18
N LEU A 71 11.97 11.44 16.97
CA LEU A 71 11.81 12.71 16.25
C LEU A 71 12.60 13.88 16.85
N PRO A 72 12.75 14.04 18.18
CA PRO A 72 13.55 15.12 18.75
C PRO A 72 14.99 15.16 18.27
N LYS A 73 15.57 14.03 17.86
CA LYS A 73 16.95 13.92 17.34
C LYS A 73 17.14 14.62 16.00
N LEU A 74 16.06 14.91 15.28
CA LEU A 74 16.09 15.55 13.97
C LEU A 74 15.88 17.07 14.01
N ILE A 75 15.53 17.65 15.18
CA ILE A 75 15.37 19.10 15.33
C ILE A 75 16.71 19.80 15.05
N GLY A 76 16.67 20.85 14.24
CA GLY A 76 17.84 21.64 13.82
C GLY A 76 18.64 21.03 12.66
N VAL A 77 18.31 19.83 12.20
CA VAL A 77 18.94 19.23 11.02
C VAL A 77 18.55 20.01 9.76
N GLU A 78 19.51 20.30 8.90
CA GLU A 78 19.29 20.95 7.61
C GLU A 78 18.72 19.96 6.59
N LEU A 79 17.64 20.36 5.92
CA LEU A 79 17.09 19.61 4.77
C LEU A 79 17.55 20.29 3.50
N LYS A 80 18.50 19.67 2.78
CA LYS A 80 19.09 20.21 1.55
C LYS A 80 18.22 19.92 0.34
N GLU A 81 18.11 20.89 -0.60
CA GLU A 81 17.30 20.82 -1.83
C GLU A 81 17.99 20.00 -2.93
N SER A 82 18.52 18.84 -2.63
CA SER A 82 19.32 18.08 -3.58
C SER A 82 19.26 16.59 -3.28
N ASP A 83 20.01 15.81 -4.06
CA ASP A 83 20.25 14.39 -3.77
C ASP A 83 20.81 14.17 -2.36
N GLU A 84 21.50 15.17 -1.78
CA GLU A 84 21.98 15.08 -0.39
C GLU A 84 20.80 15.00 0.59
N GLY A 85 19.74 15.79 0.40
CA GLY A 85 18.52 15.70 1.21
C GLY A 85 17.84 14.35 1.07
N ALA A 86 17.71 13.85 -0.15
CA ALA A 86 17.14 12.52 -0.40
C ALA A 86 18.01 11.42 0.23
N ASN A 87 19.33 11.50 0.14
CA ASN A 87 20.26 10.56 0.75
C ASN A 87 20.23 10.61 2.27
N PHE A 88 20.11 11.82 2.86
CA PHE A 88 19.90 11.96 4.29
C PHE A 88 18.63 11.24 4.74
N ILE A 89 17.49 11.47 4.07
CA ILE A 89 16.22 10.79 4.39
C ILE A 89 16.35 9.27 4.25
N ARG A 90 17.02 8.81 3.19
CA ARG A 90 17.31 7.39 2.97
C ARG A 90 18.16 6.77 4.08
N SER A 91 19.08 7.51 4.67
CA SER A 91 20.00 7.04 5.70
C SER A 91 19.36 6.92 7.09
N ILE A 92 18.16 7.45 7.31
CA ILE A 92 17.44 7.32 8.57
C ILE A 92 17.16 5.83 8.82
N ASP A 93 17.62 5.32 9.97
CA ASP A 93 17.49 3.93 10.38
C ASP A 93 17.13 3.81 11.87
N GLY A 94 16.99 2.56 12.39
CA GLY A 94 16.64 2.31 13.79
C GLY A 94 15.16 2.52 14.09
N LEU A 95 14.29 2.55 13.05
CA LEU A 95 12.85 2.68 13.16
C LEU A 95 12.15 1.43 12.60
N GLU A 96 11.05 1.04 13.26
CA GLU A 96 10.10 0.09 12.71
C GLU A 96 9.57 0.57 11.35
N ALA A 97 9.13 -0.37 10.52
CA ALA A 97 8.73 -0.07 9.15
C ALA A 97 7.71 1.06 9.06
N GLU A 98 6.68 1.04 9.87
CA GLU A 98 5.61 2.03 9.84
C GLU A 98 6.07 3.39 10.36
N ALA A 99 6.91 3.42 11.40
CA ALA A 99 7.48 4.66 11.92
C ALA A 99 8.36 5.35 10.88
N ARG A 100 9.23 4.55 10.23
CA ARG A 100 10.07 5.01 9.13
C ARG A 100 9.22 5.51 7.96
N CYS A 101 8.19 4.77 7.57
CA CYS A 101 7.31 5.12 6.45
C CYS A 101 6.66 6.49 6.65
N ALA A 102 6.03 6.72 7.80
CA ALA A 102 5.37 8.00 8.08
C ALA A 102 6.36 9.17 8.10
N LEU A 103 7.52 9.00 8.74
CA LEU A 103 8.57 10.03 8.81
C LEU A 103 9.18 10.31 7.43
N GLU A 104 9.52 9.26 6.69
CA GLU A 104 10.13 9.37 5.36
C GLU A 104 9.21 10.13 4.39
N ILE A 105 7.93 9.78 4.34
CA ILE A 105 6.96 10.47 3.48
C ILE A 105 6.85 11.95 3.84
N ALA A 106 6.80 12.30 5.14
CA ALA A 106 6.72 13.69 5.58
C ALA A 106 7.96 14.50 5.21
N LEU A 107 9.15 13.93 5.36
CA LEU A 107 10.41 14.58 4.98
C LEU A 107 10.53 14.73 3.46
N LEU A 108 10.11 13.71 2.69
CA LEU A 108 10.09 13.77 1.24
C LEU A 108 9.07 14.77 0.71
N ASP A 109 7.93 14.94 1.38
CA ASP A 109 6.97 15.99 1.07
C ASP A 109 7.58 17.39 1.28
N CYS A 110 8.29 17.61 2.40
CA CYS A 110 9.07 18.83 2.62
C CYS A 110 10.12 19.04 1.53
N LEU A 111 10.90 17.99 1.22
CA LEU A 111 11.96 18.08 0.22
C LEU A 111 11.42 18.45 -1.16
N GLY A 112 10.33 17.85 -1.59
CA GLY A 112 9.68 18.21 -2.85
C GLY A 112 9.16 19.65 -2.86
N LYS A 113 8.59 20.12 -1.72
CA LYS A 113 8.09 21.50 -1.59
C LYS A 113 9.20 22.54 -1.60
N ILE A 114 10.31 22.34 -0.89
CA ILE A 114 11.45 23.29 -0.93
C ILE A 114 12.11 23.29 -2.31
N SER A 115 12.18 22.15 -2.99
CA SER A 115 12.74 22.00 -4.33
C SER A 115 11.78 22.46 -5.44
N ASN A 116 10.54 22.79 -5.10
CA ASN A 116 9.44 23.06 -6.03
C ASN A 116 9.27 21.97 -7.10
N LYS A 117 9.38 20.71 -6.69
CA LYS A 117 9.28 19.52 -7.55
C LYS A 117 8.27 18.53 -7.01
N PRO A 118 7.51 17.83 -7.88
CA PRO A 118 6.73 16.69 -7.44
C PRO A 118 7.65 15.58 -6.91
N LEU A 119 7.16 14.78 -5.98
CA LEU A 119 7.99 13.78 -5.32
C LEU A 119 8.59 12.77 -6.31
N TYR A 120 7.90 12.37 -7.37
CA TYR A 120 8.46 11.45 -8.35
C TYR A 120 9.74 12.00 -9.04
N ASP A 121 9.90 13.32 -9.17
CA ASP A 121 11.13 13.90 -9.71
C ASP A 121 12.31 13.76 -8.74
N ILE A 122 12.05 13.86 -7.43
CA ILE A 122 13.05 13.57 -6.39
C ILE A 122 13.47 12.08 -6.43
N LEU A 123 12.55 11.21 -6.83
CA LEU A 123 12.77 9.75 -6.91
C LEU A 123 13.42 9.29 -8.23
N GLY A 124 13.77 10.21 -9.13
CA GLY A 124 14.46 9.89 -10.40
C GLY A 124 13.66 10.11 -11.67
N GLY A 125 12.48 10.73 -11.57
CA GLY A 125 11.62 11.09 -12.69
C GLY A 125 10.55 10.07 -13.05
N ALA A 126 9.42 10.55 -13.58
CA ALA A 126 8.28 9.71 -13.92
C ALA A 126 8.55 8.83 -15.14
N LEU A 127 8.38 7.53 -14.98
CA LEU A 127 8.35 6.54 -16.06
C LEU A 127 6.91 6.27 -16.53
N ASN A 128 5.94 6.41 -15.63
CA ASN A 128 4.52 6.19 -15.89
C ASN A 128 3.75 7.48 -15.61
N LYS A 129 2.96 7.95 -16.56
CA LYS A 129 2.02 9.07 -16.37
C LYS A 129 0.67 8.61 -15.84
N SER A 130 0.38 7.32 -15.99
CA SER A 130 -0.85 6.68 -15.51
C SER A 130 -0.61 5.20 -15.24
N PHE A 131 -1.44 4.59 -14.42
CA PHE A 131 -1.37 3.18 -14.04
C PHE A 131 -2.75 2.57 -13.83
N VAL A 132 -2.87 1.27 -14.13
CA VAL A 132 -4.12 0.54 -13.96
C VAL A 132 -4.37 0.24 -12.49
N THR A 133 -5.54 0.66 -11.99
CA THR A 133 -5.97 0.43 -10.61
C THR A 133 -6.95 -0.73 -10.53
N SER A 134 -6.78 -1.60 -9.54
CA SER A 134 -7.65 -2.75 -9.32
C SER A 134 -8.90 -2.37 -8.54
N ALA A 135 -10.04 -2.97 -8.87
CA ALA A 135 -11.23 -2.97 -8.05
C ALA A 135 -11.16 -4.10 -7.02
N ILE A 136 -11.37 -3.81 -5.73
CA ILE A 136 -11.36 -4.84 -4.68
C ILE A 136 -12.78 -5.33 -4.43
N ILE A 137 -13.01 -6.61 -4.66
CA ILE A 137 -14.27 -7.31 -4.41
C ILE A 137 -14.13 -8.10 -3.11
N SER A 138 -14.69 -7.54 -2.04
CA SER A 138 -14.85 -8.21 -0.76
C SER A 138 -16.34 -8.29 -0.43
N GLY A 139 -16.91 -9.45 -0.37
CA GLY A 139 -18.34 -9.58 -0.11
C GLY A 139 -18.66 -10.85 0.68
N ASP A 140 -19.47 -10.70 1.74
CA ASP A 140 -19.92 -11.83 2.56
C ASP A 140 -21.16 -12.53 1.94
N SER A 141 -21.78 -11.92 0.90
CA SER A 141 -22.95 -12.46 0.22
C SER A 141 -22.85 -12.29 -1.30
N ALA A 142 -23.52 -13.17 -2.03
CA ALA A 142 -23.60 -13.11 -3.50
C ALA A 142 -24.19 -11.78 -4.00
N LEU A 143 -25.22 -11.24 -3.29
CA LEU A 143 -25.83 -9.96 -3.64
C LEU A 143 -24.83 -8.80 -3.54
N LYS A 144 -24.08 -8.72 -2.43
CA LYS A 144 -23.07 -7.68 -2.23
C LYS A 144 -21.94 -7.81 -3.26
N THR A 145 -21.48 -9.03 -3.54
CA THR A 145 -20.50 -9.31 -4.58
C THR A 145 -21.00 -8.82 -5.93
N ALA A 146 -22.25 -9.15 -6.32
CA ALA A 146 -22.83 -8.73 -7.59
C ALA A 146 -22.92 -7.21 -7.71
N ILE A 147 -23.46 -6.52 -6.68
CA ILE A 147 -23.58 -5.06 -6.68
C ILE A 147 -22.21 -4.39 -6.84
N THR A 148 -21.21 -4.83 -6.06
CA THR A 148 -19.86 -4.26 -6.10
C THR A 148 -19.19 -4.51 -7.45
N THR A 149 -19.35 -5.72 -8.01
CA THR A 149 -18.79 -6.08 -9.33
C THR A 149 -19.40 -5.21 -10.43
N ILE A 150 -20.74 -5.07 -10.46
CA ILE A 150 -21.43 -4.24 -11.43
C ILE A 150 -21.03 -2.77 -11.29
N TYR A 151 -20.96 -2.26 -10.05
CA TYR A 151 -20.51 -0.90 -9.77
C TYR A 151 -19.14 -0.61 -10.39
N PHE A 152 -18.11 -1.42 -10.10
CA PHE A 152 -16.79 -1.18 -10.64
C PHE A 152 -16.70 -1.42 -12.15
N LYS A 153 -17.45 -2.39 -12.69
CA LYS A 153 -17.53 -2.59 -14.13
C LYS A 153 -18.12 -1.37 -14.85
N THR A 154 -19.23 -0.81 -14.33
CA THR A 154 -19.84 0.41 -14.90
C THR A 154 -18.97 1.65 -14.76
N LYS A 155 -18.08 1.66 -13.75
CA LYS A 155 -17.02 2.66 -13.58
C LYS A 155 -15.81 2.43 -14.50
N GLY A 156 -15.82 1.40 -15.36
CA GLY A 156 -14.77 1.15 -16.35
C GLY A 156 -13.53 0.40 -15.83
N TYR A 157 -13.57 -0.14 -14.62
CA TYR A 157 -12.46 -0.95 -14.11
C TYR A 157 -12.29 -2.23 -14.92
N LYS A 158 -11.04 -2.57 -15.26
CA LYS A 158 -10.67 -3.76 -16.03
C LYS A 158 -9.84 -4.75 -15.25
N CYS A 159 -9.49 -4.44 -14.01
CA CYS A 159 -8.68 -5.26 -13.14
C CYS A 159 -9.40 -5.44 -11.80
N PHE A 160 -9.62 -6.68 -11.38
CA PHE A 160 -10.39 -7.03 -10.20
C PHE A 160 -9.57 -7.92 -9.26
N LYS A 161 -9.57 -7.58 -7.98
CA LYS A 161 -9.03 -8.42 -6.91
C LYS A 161 -10.18 -8.99 -6.10
N VAL A 162 -10.31 -10.30 -6.06
CA VAL A 162 -11.40 -10.99 -5.36
C VAL A 162 -10.86 -11.65 -4.09
N LYS A 163 -11.39 -11.27 -2.93
CA LYS A 163 -11.05 -11.90 -1.66
C LYS A 163 -11.61 -13.32 -1.59
N VAL A 164 -10.74 -14.28 -1.26
CA VAL A 164 -11.05 -15.71 -1.11
C VAL A 164 -10.62 -16.21 0.29
N GLY A 165 -10.47 -17.51 0.49
CA GLY A 165 -10.07 -18.06 1.81
C GLY A 165 -11.24 -18.19 2.81
N THR A 166 -12.47 -17.85 2.42
CA THR A 166 -13.70 -18.00 3.21
C THR A 166 -14.65 -18.98 2.52
N SER A 167 -15.76 -19.33 3.18
CA SER A 167 -16.82 -20.17 2.58
C SER A 167 -17.29 -19.59 1.24
N ASN A 168 -17.54 -20.50 0.28
CA ASN A 168 -18.04 -20.15 -1.06
C ASN A 168 -17.15 -19.24 -1.93
N SER A 169 -15.83 -19.32 -1.78
CA SER A 169 -14.87 -18.54 -2.58
C SER A 169 -15.03 -18.77 -4.08
N LEU A 170 -15.15 -20.03 -4.51
CA LEU A 170 -15.32 -20.39 -5.93
C LEU A 170 -16.62 -19.84 -6.53
N GLY A 171 -17.74 -19.90 -5.79
CA GLY A 171 -19.00 -19.30 -6.22
C GLY A 171 -18.90 -17.78 -6.41
N ARG A 172 -18.13 -17.11 -5.53
CA ARG A 172 -17.85 -15.67 -5.64
C ARG A 172 -17.07 -15.35 -6.91
N ILE A 173 -15.99 -16.09 -7.19
CA ILE A 173 -15.15 -15.85 -8.37
C ILE A 173 -15.96 -16.09 -9.65
N ARG A 174 -16.72 -17.18 -9.72
CA ARG A 174 -17.63 -17.48 -10.86
C ARG A 174 -18.65 -16.37 -11.08
N LEU A 175 -19.22 -15.82 -10.00
CA LEU A 175 -20.16 -14.70 -10.09
C LEU A 175 -19.47 -13.44 -10.62
N VAL A 176 -18.27 -13.10 -10.11
CA VAL A 176 -17.49 -11.96 -10.59
C VAL A 176 -17.15 -12.13 -12.08
N ARG A 177 -16.63 -13.29 -12.49
CA ARG A 177 -16.31 -13.58 -13.89
C ARG A 177 -17.52 -13.44 -14.79
N ARG A 178 -18.66 -14.00 -14.38
CA ARG A 178 -19.93 -13.91 -15.16
C ARG A 178 -20.40 -12.47 -15.33
N LEU A 179 -20.30 -11.63 -14.29
CA LEU A 179 -20.80 -10.25 -14.31
C LEU A 179 -19.80 -9.27 -14.93
N ALA A 180 -18.52 -9.43 -14.65
CA ALA A 180 -17.49 -8.54 -15.15
C ALA A 180 -17.05 -8.86 -16.58
N GLY A 181 -17.24 -10.10 -17.05
CA GLY A 181 -16.81 -10.54 -18.36
C GLY A 181 -15.31 -10.78 -18.44
N ASP A 182 -14.69 -10.46 -19.56
CA ASP A 182 -13.26 -10.66 -19.80
C ASP A 182 -12.44 -9.49 -19.20
N VAL A 183 -12.31 -9.52 -17.88
CA VAL A 183 -11.46 -8.62 -17.10
C VAL A 183 -10.33 -9.41 -16.45
N ASP A 184 -9.24 -8.76 -16.11
CA ASP A 184 -8.19 -9.36 -15.28
C ASP A 184 -8.72 -9.65 -13.87
N ILE A 185 -8.66 -10.90 -13.41
CA ILE A 185 -9.07 -11.30 -12.06
C ILE A 185 -7.90 -11.90 -11.33
N ARG A 186 -7.52 -11.28 -10.23
CA ARG A 186 -6.65 -11.86 -9.20
C ARG A 186 -7.48 -12.31 -8.00
N VAL A 187 -6.98 -13.31 -7.29
CA VAL A 187 -7.58 -13.76 -6.03
C VAL A 187 -6.61 -13.52 -4.88
N ASP A 188 -7.14 -13.23 -3.70
CA ASP A 188 -6.35 -12.98 -2.50
C ASP A 188 -6.89 -13.83 -1.34
N ALA A 189 -6.10 -14.79 -0.90
CA ALA A 189 -6.44 -15.74 0.15
C ALA A 189 -6.06 -15.25 1.56
N ASN A 190 -5.20 -14.23 1.68
CA ASN A 190 -4.69 -13.73 2.95
C ASN A 190 -4.15 -14.83 3.89
N GLY A 191 -3.42 -15.79 3.35
CA GLY A 191 -2.80 -16.88 4.11
C GLY A 191 -3.77 -17.90 4.70
N ALA A 192 -4.95 -18.06 4.10
CA ALA A 192 -6.01 -18.88 4.69
C ALA A 192 -5.90 -20.38 4.40
N TRP A 193 -5.00 -20.82 3.52
CA TRP A 193 -4.91 -22.20 3.07
C TRP A 193 -3.61 -22.87 3.53
N ASP A 194 -3.69 -24.17 3.80
CA ASP A 194 -2.52 -25.04 3.75
C ASP A 194 -2.21 -25.42 2.28
N VAL A 195 -1.15 -26.17 2.05
CA VAL A 195 -0.70 -26.56 0.69
C VAL A 195 -1.80 -27.30 -0.06
N VAL A 196 -2.42 -28.29 0.57
CA VAL A 196 -3.46 -29.14 -0.07
C VAL A 196 -4.66 -28.29 -0.46
N ALA A 197 -5.17 -27.49 0.49
CA ALA A 197 -6.31 -26.60 0.24
C ALA A 197 -5.99 -25.53 -0.82
N ALA A 198 -4.75 -25.01 -0.86
CA ALA A 198 -4.31 -24.05 -1.87
C ALA A 198 -4.34 -24.68 -3.27
N LEU A 199 -3.73 -25.87 -3.44
CA LEU A 199 -3.69 -26.57 -4.73
C LEU A 199 -5.08 -26.98 -5.20
N GLU A 200 -5.94 -27.48 -4.30
CA GLU A 200 -7.35 -27.80 -4.61
C GLU A 200 -8.13 -26.55 -5.03
N ALA A 201 -7.94 -25.43 -4.33
CA ALA A 201 -8.60 -24.16 -4.66
C ALA A 201 -8.15 -23.63 -6.02
N ILE A 202 -6.85 -23.67 -6.32
CA ILE A 202 -6.26 -23.25 -7.59
C ILE A 202 -6.81 -24.14 -8.74
N GLU A 203 -6.82 -25.47 -8.55
CA GLU A 203 -7.37 -26.40 -9.54
C GLU A 203 -8.88 -26.15 -9.77
N ALA A 204 -9.65 -25.89 -8.73
CA ALA A 204 -11.08 -25.59 -8.84
C ALA A 204 -11.37 -24.25 -9.56
N MET A 205 -10.40 -23.34 -9.60
CA MET A 205 -10.46 -22.08 -10.35
C MET A 205 -10.02 -22.23 -11.82
N ARG A 206 -9.54 -23.40 -12.22
CA ARG A 206 -9.14 -23.67 -13.62
C ARG A 206 -10.27 -23.31 -14.58
N GLY A 207 -9.94 -22.63 -15.67
CA GLY A 207 -10.90 -22.13 -16.66
C GLY A 207 -11.61 -20.82 -16.28
N LEU A 208 -11.36 -20.26 -15.08
CA LEU A 208 -11.85 -18.93 -14.71
C LEU A 208 -10.88 -17.80 -15.09
N ASN A 209 -9.78 -18.12 -15.77
CA ASN A 209 -8.76 -17.17 -16.23
C ASN A 209 -8.27 -16.24 -15.10
N ILE A 210 -7.76 -16.87 -14.02
CA ILE A 210 -7.17 -16.15 -12.89
C ILE A 210 -5.72 -15.81 -13.22
N SER A 211 -5.37 -14.53 -13.12
CA SER A 211 -4.04 -14.02 -13.48
C SER A 211 -3.00 -14.12 -12.37
N CYS A 212 -3.45 -14.24 -11.11
CA CYS A 212 -2.54 -14.36 -9.98
C CYS A 212 -3.29 -14.81 -8.71
N VAL A 213 -2.61 -15.59 -7.85
CA VAL A 213 -3.08 -15.98 -6.51
C VAL A 213 -2.18 -15.31 -5.46
N GLU A 214 -2.75 -14.37 -4.69
CA GLU A 214 -2.04 -13.61 -3.67
C GLU A 214 -2.15 -14.31 -2.32
N GLN A 215 -1.01 -14.43 -1.64
CA GLN A 215 -0.78 -15.01 -0.32
C GLN A 215 -1.66 -16.25 -0.04
N PRO A 216 -1.40 -17.38 -0.73
CA PRO A 216 -2.19 -18.59 -0.55
C PRO A 216 -2.03 -19.17 0.86
N THR A 217 -0.80 -19.25 1.38
CA THR A 217 -0.42 -19.90 2.65
C THR A 217 -0.08 -18.89 3.74
N PRO A 218 -0.03 -19.30 5.02
CA PRO A 218 0.33 -18.42 6.13
C PRO A 218 1.69 -17.74 5.91
N LYS A 219 1.79 -16.47 6.32
CA LYS A 219 2.95 -15.60 6.03
C LYS A 219 4.30 -16.14 6.48
N ASN A 220 4.33 -16.93 7.54
CA ASN A 220 5.58 -17.47 8.13
C ASN A 220 5.95 -18.87 7.58
N ASP A 221 5.10 -19.44 6.73
CA ASP A 221 5.31 -20.75 6.14
C ASP A 221 5.77 -20.61 4.68
N LEU A 222 7.05 -20.27 4.52
CA LEU A 222 7.66 -20.06 3.22
C LEU A 222 7.82 -21.37 2.44
N ASP A 223 8.01 -22.49 3.15
CA ASP A 223 8.14 -23.82 2.54
C ASP A 223 6.80 -24.22 1.90
N ALA A 224 5.68 -24.01 2.61
CA ALA A 224 4.35 -24.25 2.04
C ALA A 224 4.07 -23.32 0.84
N MET A 225 4.52 -22.07 0.90
CA MET A 225 4.35 -21.14 -0.21
C MET A 225 5.17 -21.55 -1.43
N GLN A 226 6.40 -22.00 -1.23
CA GLN A 226 7.28 -22.54 -2.27
C GLN A 226 6.66 -23.80 -2.90
N GLU A 227 6.17 -24.75 -2.09
CA GLU A 227 5.51 -25.96 -2.58
C GLU A 227 4.30 -25.62 -3.47
N VAL A 228 3.44 -24.68 -3.05
CA VAL A 228 2.35 -24.21 -3.88
C VAL A 228 2.87 -23.59 -5.18
N ALA A 229 3.94 -22.78 -5.12
CA ALA A 229 4.55 -22.16 -6.28
C ALA A 229 5.12 -23.17 -7.28
N ASP A 230 5.68 -24.29 -6.81
CA ASP A 230 6.26 -25.34 -7.65
C ASP A 230 5.20 -26.15 -8.41
N PHE A 231 4.04 -26.40 -7.81
CA PHE A 231 3.00 -27.27 -8.38
C PHE A 231 1.86 -26.55 -9.10
N ARG A 232 1.77 -25.23 -9.01
CA ARG A 232 0.70 -24.42 -9.64
C ARG A 232 1.05 -24.02 -11.08
N LYS A 233 0.04 -23.53 -11.80
CA LYS A 233 0.18 -22.91 -13.13
C LYS A 233 -0.02 -21.40 -13.11
N GLU A 234 -0.77 -20.90 -12.14
CA GLU A 234 -1.05 -19.48 -11.94
C GLU A 234 0.09 -18.82 -11.14
N PRO A 235 0.50 -17.60 -11.47
CA PRO A 235 1.50 -16.85 -10.71
C PRO A 235 1.08 -16.67 -9.25
N ILE A 236 2.03 -16.85 -8.32
CA ILE A 236 1.85 -16.62 -6.89
C ILE A 236 2.41 -15.25 -6.52
N MET A 237 1.70 -14.49 -5.67
CA MET A 237 2.13 -13.20 -5.17
C MET A 237 2.28 -13.24 -3.64
N ALA A 238 3.45 -12.81 -3.15
CA ALA A 238 3.68 -12.63 -1.72
C ALA A 238 3.15 -11.27 -1.26
N ASP A 239 2.34 -11.26 -0.20
CA ASP A 239 1.86 -10.05 0.48
C ASP A 239 2.32 -10.01 1.93
N GLU A 240 1.65 -10.69 2.84
CA GLU A 240 2.01 -10.68 4.27
C GLU A 240 3.38 -11.29 4.55
N SER A 241 3.89 -12.14 3.68
CA SER A 241 5.25 -12.71 3.76
C SER A 241 6.35 -11.73 3.35
N LEU A 242 6.01 -10.57 2.77
CA LEU A 242 6.94 -9.56 2.27
C LEU A 242 6.83 -8.27 3.09
N CYS A 243 7.71 -8.06 4.04
CA CYS A 243 7.76 -6.83 4.85
C CYS A 243 9.11 -6.11 4.77
N THR A 244 10.20 -6.85 4.54
CA THR A 244 11.57 -6.32 4.56
C THR A 244 12.34 -6.62 3.27
N ILE A 245 13.46 -5.95 3.09
CA ILE A 245 14.41 -6.26 2.00
C ILE A 245 14.92 -7.71 2.14
N LYS A 246 15.14 -8.17 3.38
CA LYS A 246 15.56 -9.56 3.64
C LYS A 246 14.49 -10.56 3.19
N ASP A 247 13.21 -10.29 3.48
CA ASP A 247 12.12 -11.15 3.02
C ASP A 247 12.08 -11.21 1.49
N ALA A 248 12.26 -10.05 0.82
CA ALA A 248 12.28 -9.99 -0.64
C ALA A 248 13.40 -10.85 -1.24
N LEU A 249 14.62 -10.78 -0.67
CA LEU A 249 15.74 -11.62 -1.09
C LEU A 249 15.44 -13.09 -0.85
N THR A 250 15.00 -13.45 0.35
CA THR A 250 14.67 -14.85 0.69
C THR A 250 13.62 -15.43 -0.25
N LEU A 251 12.48 -14.71 -0.43
CA LEU A 251 11.39 -15.15 -1.31
C LEU A 251 11.83 -15.32 -2.76
N ALA A 252 12.71 -14.42 -3.26
CA ALA A 252 13.25 -14.50 -4.60
C ALA A 252 14.25 -15.67 -4.76
N GLU A 253 15.17 -15.85 -3.81
CA GLU A 253 16.18 -16.90 -3.83
C GLU A 253 15.57 -18.31 -3.83
N ILE A 254 14.58 -18.55 -2.97
CA ILE A 254 13.89 -19.86 -2.90
C ILE A 254 12.76 -19.99 -3.93
N ARG A 255 12.46 -18.94 -4.70
CA ARG A 255 11.37 -18.92 -5.70
C ARG A 255 9.99 -19.25 -5.11
N ALA A 256 9.71 -18.80 -3.89
CA ALA A 256 8.43 -19.06 -3.23
C ALA A 256 7.26 -18.29 -3.86
N CYS A 257 7.53 -17.36 -4.75
CA CYS A 257 6.50 -16.59 -5.47
C CYS A 257 7.05 -16.02 -6.78
N ASP A 258 6.15 -15.54 -7.64
CA ASP A 258 6.46 -14.89 -8.92
C ASP A 258 6.33 -13.37 -8.85
N MET A 259 5.64 -12.87 -7.84
CA MET A 259 5.32 -11.45 -7.71
C MET A 259 5.36 -10.99 -6.26
N PHE A 260 5.62 -9.70 -6.07
CA PHE A 260 5.58 -9.01 -4.79
C PHE A 260 4.40 -8.03 -4.70
N ASN A 261 3.66 -8.05 -3.59
CA ASN A 261 2.74 -6.98 -3.21
C ASN A 261 3.45 -6.01 -2.27
N ILE A 262 3.90 -4.87 -2.78
CA ILE A 262 4.65 -3.85 -2.04
C ILE A 262 3.67 -2.84 -1.48
N ARG A 263 3.64 -2.67 -0.14
CA ARG A 263 2.83 -1.66 0.55
C ARG A 263 3.75 -0.77 1.37
N LEU A 264 3.68 0.54 1.17
CA LEU A 264 4.59 1.50 1.79
C LEU A 264 4.74 1.30 3.30
N SER A 265 3.64 1.18 4.04
CA SER A 265 3.66 1.05 5.49
C SER A 265 4.44 -0.17 5.98
N LYS A 266 4.14 -1.38 5.46
CA LYS A 266 4.80 -2.61 5.91
C LYS A 266 6.22 -2.76 5.38
N CYS A 267 6.54 -2.13 4.24
CA CYS A 267 7.87 -2.17 3.63
C CYS A 267 8.81 -1.06 4.14
N GLY A 268 8.33 -0.15 4.99
CA GLY A 268 9.18 0.88 5.62
C GLY A 268 9.45 2.10 4.74
N GLY A 269 8.49 2.49 3.91
CA GLY A 269 8.51 3.72 3.12
C GLY A 269 8.89 3.52 1.66
N ILE A 270 9.11 4.62 0.97
CA ILE A 270 9.32 4.70 -0.48
C ILE A 270 10.67 4.11 -0.89
N PHE A 271 11.76 4.50 -0.22
CA PHE A 271 13.09 4.05 -0.61
C PHE A 271 13.28 2.55 -0.44
N ARG A 272 12.83 1.97 0.69
CA ARG A 272 12.86 0.50 0.87
C ARG A 272 11.97 -0.22 -0.14
N SER A 273 10.82 0.35 -0.47
CA SER A 273 9.95 -0.17 -1.53
C SER A 273 10.63 -0.15 -2.90
N MET A 274 11.39 0.91 -3.23
CA MET A 274 12.19 0.96 -4.47
C MET A 274 13.28 -0.10 -4.51
N GLU A 275 13.93 -0.40 -3.38
CA GLU A 275 14.90 -1.50 -3.28
C GLU A 275 14.24 -2.86 -3.49
N ILE A 276 13.07 -3.10 -2.89
CA ILE A 276 12.29 -4.33 -3.11
C ILE A 276 11.86 -4.44 -4.59
N MET A 277 11.44 -3.34 -5.23
CA MET A 277 11.15 -3.34 -6.67
C MET A 277 12.40 -3.65 -7.52
N LYS A 278 13.58 -3.21 -7.07
CA LYS A 278 14.85 -3.57 -7.75
C LYS A 278 15.14 -5.05 -7.61
N ILE A 279 15.01 -5.63 -6.41
CA ILE A 279 15.18 -7.07 -6.18
C ILE A 279 14.22 -7.88 -7.08
N ALA A 280 12.95 -7.49 -7.14
CA ALA A 280 11.98 -8.15 -8.02
C ALA A 280 12.47 -8.18 -9.49
N ARG A 281 12.92 -7.04 -10.01
CA ARG A 281 13.43 -6.98 -11.39
C ARG A 281 14.71 -7.79 -11.61
N ASP A 282 15.64 -7.73 -10.66
CA ASP A 282 16.92 -8.46 -10.75
C ASP A 282 16.70 -9.98 -10.76
N HIS A 283 15.57 -10.46 -10.19
CA HIS A 283 15.16 -11.88 -10.19
C HIS A 283 14.04 -12.19 -11.19
N GLU A 284 13.77 -11.30 -12.16
CA GLU A 284 12.74 -11.45 -13.21
C GLU A 284 11.31 -11.63 -12.67
N MET A 285 11.05 -11.14 -11.45
CA MET A 285 9.75 -11.21 -10.79
C MET A 285 8.89 -9.99 -11.12
N GLY A 286 7.57 -10.20 -11.10
CA GLY A 286 6.61 -9.10 -11.16
C GLY A 286 6.44 -8.41 -9.81
N TYR A 287 5.78 -7.25 -9.82
CA TYR A 287 5.31 -6.63 -8.58
C TYR A 287 4.09 -5.74 -8.81
N GLN A 288 3.35 -5.52 -7.73
CA GLN A 288 2.33 -4.49 -7.62
C GLN A 288 2.65 -3.54 -6.47
N ILE A 289 2.06 -2.36 -6.50
CA ILE A 289 1.97 -1.46 -5.36
C ILE A 289 0.58 -1.62 -4.76
N GLY A 290 0.52 -2.10 -3.53
CA GLY A 290 -0.71 -2.31 -2.78
C GLY A 290 -0.93 -1.25 -1.71
N CYS A 291 -2.07 -1.35 -1.01
CA CYS A 291 -2.42 -0.46 0.08
C CYS A 291 -2.92 -1.21 1.31
N HIS A 292 -2.85 -0.58 2.47
CA HIS A 292 -3.60 -1.01 3.64
C HIS A 292 -5.01 -0.44 3.63
N VAL A 293 -5.95 -1.22 4.13
CA VAL A 293 -7.33 -0.75 4.29
C VAL A 293 -7.37 0.39 5.30
N GLY A 294 -7.88 1.56 4.88
CA GLY A 294 -7.99 2.75 5.70
C GLY A 294 -6.91 3.81 5.45
N GLU A 295 -6.04 3.64 4.46
CA GLU A 295 -5.14 4.69 4.01
C GLU A 295 -5.91 5.94 3.60
N SER A 296 -5.41 7.11 4.02
CA SER A 296 -5.90 8.41 3.59
C SER A 296 -5.31 8.83 2.24
N GLY A 297 -5.69 10.00 1.77
CA GLY A 297 -5.10 10.60 0.59
C GLY A 297 -3.58 10.82 0.66
N ILE A 298 -2.99 10.94 1.85
CA ILE A 298 -1.52 11.11 2.02
C ILE A 298 -0.77 9.84 1.61
N SER A 299 -1.13 8.68 2.18
CA SER A 299 -0.53 7.40 1.76
C SER A 299 -0.82 7.09 0.29
N SER A 300 -2.04 7.41 -0.15
CA SER A 300 -2.43 7.24 -1.56
C SER A 300 -1.55 8.08 -2.50
N ALA A 301 -1.33 9.37 -2.18
CA ALA A 301 -0.46 10.25 -2.97
C ALA A 301 0.98 9.73 -3.01
N ALA A 302 1.54 9.32 -1.85
CA ALA A 302 2.88 8.74 -1.79
C ALA A 302 3.00 7.47 -2.66
N ALA A 303 1.99 6.59 -2.62
CA ALA A 303 1.95 5.38 -3.45
C ALA A 303 1.84 5.72 -4.95
N MET A 304 1.10 6.77 -5.33
CA MET A 304 1.01 7.24 -6.72
C MET A 304 2.35 7.77 -7.22
N HIS A 305 3.13 8.48 -6.41
CA HIS A 305 4.49 8.89 -6.76
C HIS A 305 5.43 7.71 -6.91
N LEU A 306 5.32 6.69 -6.04
CA LEU A 306 6.07 5.44 -6.22
C LEU A 306 5.68 4.72 -7.52
N ALA A 307 4.38 4.69 -7.85
CA ALA A 307 3.88 4.11 -9.10
C ALA A 307 4.39 4.87 -10.33
N ALA A 308 4.56 6.19 -10.24
CA ALA A 308 5.10 7.01 -11.31
C ALA A 308 6.53 6.59 -11.70
N VAL A 309 7.38 6.20 -10.74
CA VAL A 309 8.78 5.78 -10.98
C VAL A 309 8.95 4.26 -11.13
N ALA A 310 7.89 3.49 -11.02
CA ALA A 310 7.91 2.03 -11.01
C ALA A 310 8.07 1.43 -12.41
N LYS A 311 9.26 0.95 -12.77
CA LYS A 311 9.51 0.29 -14.06
C LYS A 311 8.89 -1.11 -14.08
N GLY A 312 7.92 -1.34 -14.96
CA GLY A 312 7.28 -2.67 -15.11
C GLY A 312 6.21 -2.97 -14.07
N LEU A 313 5.61 -1.93 -13.46
CA LEU A 313 4.47 -2.06 -12.56
C LEU A 313 3.34 -2.86 -13.23
N LYS A 314 2.92 -3.96 -12.59
CA LYS A 314 1.83 -4.80 -13.10
C LYS A 314 0.47 -4.30 -12.68
N TYR A 315 0.30 -3.97 -11.39
CA TYR A 315 -0.97 -3.57 -10.79
C TYR A 315 -0.74 -2.49 -9.74
N PHE A 316 -1.77 -1.69 -9.54
CA PHE A 316 -1.85 -0.72 -8.46
C PHE A 316 -3.14 -0.92 -7.66
N GLU A 317 -3.04 -0.87 -6.34
CA GLU A 317 -4.18 -0.85 -5.41
C GLU A 317 -4.02 0.35 -4.49
N GLY A 318 -5.07 1.16 -4.39
CA GLY A 318 -5.04 2.36 -3.55
C GLY A 318 -6.10 3.37 -3.96
N CYS A 319 -6.03 4.55 -3.36
CA CYS A 319 -6.94 5.66 -3.62
C CYS A 319 -8.42 5.35 -3.29
N TYR A 320 -8.63 4.55 -2.22
CA TYR A 320 -9.98 4.17 -1.76
C TYR A 320 -10.48 5.02 -0.60
N SER A 321 -9.72 6.03 -0.15
CA SER A 321 -10.05 6.86 1.01
C SER A 321 -11.47 7.40 0.94
N ARG A 322 -11.85 8.04 -0.18
CA ARG A 322 -13.21 8.58 -0.37
C ARG A 322 -14.32 7.53 -0.44
N LEU A 323 -14.02 6.30 -0.80
CA LEU A 323 -14.98 5.20 -0.77
C LEU A 323 -15.15 4.61 0.62
N LEU A 324 -14.08 4.56 1.40
CA LEU A 324 -14.00 3.82 2.65
C LEU A 324 -14.12 4.71 3.89
N LEU A 325 -13.37 5.83 3.95
CA LEU A 325 -13.32 6.73 5.09
C LEU A 325 -14.54 7.66 5.11
N LYS A 326 -15.00 8.02 6.31
CA LYS A 326 -16.09 8.98 6.49
C LYS A 326 -15.72 10.33 5.90
N GLU A 327 -14.49 10.77 6.10
CA GLU A 327 -13.88 11.97 5.54
C GLU A 327 -12.46 11.67 5.11
N ASP A 328 -11.97 12.33 4.06
CA ASP A 328 -10.55 12.32 3.70
C ASP A 328 -9.90 13.61 4.18
N ILE A 329 -8.63 13.50 4.58
CA ILE A 329 -7.84 14.59 5.14
C ILE A 329 -7.12 15.45 4.08
N ILE A 330 -7.34 15.20 2.81
CA ILE A 330 -6.84 16.02 1.70
C ILE A 330 -8.00 16.67 0.93
N GLU A 331 -7.72 17.75 0.21
CA GLU A 331 -8.71 18.43 -0.64
C GLU A 331 -8.96 17.69 -1.95
N GLU A 332 -7.89 17.20 -2.56
CA GLU A 332 -7.88 16.55 -3.88
C GLU A 332 -8.64 15.23 -3.88
N ASP A 333 -9.30 14.92 -4.99
CA ASP A 333 -9.91 13.63 -5.23
C ASP A 333 -8.97 12.72 -6.01
N LEU A 334 -8.37 11.76 -5.32
CA LEU A 334 -7.47 10.78 -5.91
C LEU A 334 -8.18 9.52 -6.43
N THR A 335 -9.51 9.54 -6.48
CA THR A 335 -10.29 8.40 -6.99
C THR A 335 -9.92 8.13 -8.45
N PRO A 336 -9.53 6.89 -8.81
CA PRO A 336 -9.16 6.55 -10.18
C PRO A 336 -10.31 6.80 -11.17
N ASP A 337 -10.01 7.47 -12.28
CA ASP A 337 -10.97 7.63 -13.37
C ASP A 337 -10.98 6.37 -14.24
N ARG A 338 -12.14 5.71 -14.35
CA ARG A 338 -12.32 4.45 -15.11
C ARG A 338 -11.28 3.37 -14.78
N GLY A 339 -10.86 3.33 -13.51
CA GLY A 339 -9.83 2.39 -13.06
C GLY A 339 -8.41 2.77 -13.47
N ILE A 340 -8.19 4.04 -13.86
CA ILE A 340 -6.85 4.59 -14.17
C ILE A 340 -6.50 5.64 -13.14
N GLY A 341 -5.37 5.46 -12.47
CA GLY A 341 -4.73 6.47 -11.63
C GLY A 341 -3.73 7.29 -12.46
N TYR A 342 -3.54 8.55 -12.08
CA TYR A 342 -2.64 9.48 -12.76
C TYR A 342 -1.59 10.04 -11.81
N THR A 343 -0.42 10.41 -12.32
CA THR A 343 0.63 11.06 -11.53
C THR A 343 0.18 12.43 -11.03
N LEU A 344 0.63 12.80 -9.83
CA LEU A 344 0.38 14.11 -9.22
C LEU A 344 1.52 15.07 -9.60
N ASN A 345 1.20 16.29 -9.99
CA ASN A 345 2.17 17.25 -10.53
C ASN A 345 2.53 18.40 -9.57
N GLY A 346 1.91 18.48 -8.40
CA GLY A 346 2.23 19.53 -7.42
C GLY A 346 3.53 19.25 -6.66
N PRO A 347 4.17 20.27 -6.04
CA PRO A 347 5.36 20.09 -5.22
C PRO A 347 5.13 19.13 -4.05
N GLY A 348 6.13 18.35 -3.69
CA GLY A 348 6.03 17.32 -2.67
C GLY A 348 5.05 16.22 -3.08
N LEU A 349 4.13 15.89 -2.21
CA LEU A 349 3.05 14.93 -2.50
C LEU A 349 2.00 15.45 -3.47
N GLY A 350 1.99 16.77 -3.78
CA GLY A 350 1.03 17.36 -4.69
C GLY A 350 -0.41 17.37 -4.18
N VAL A 351 -0.60 17.33 -2.86
CA VAL A 351 -1.90 17.36 -2.18
C VAL A 351 -1.92 18.38 -1.06
N THR A 352 -3.11 18.93 -0.76
CA THR A 352 -3.38 19.91 0.28
C THR A 352 -4.04 19.25 1.48
N VAL A 353 -3.39 19.32 2.65
CA VAL A 353 -3.91 18.71 3.87
C VAL A 353 -4.91 19.63 4.56
N LYS A 354 -6.09 19.11 4.87
CA LYS A 354 -7.12 19.76 5.71
C LYS A 354 -6.78 19.51 7.19
N GLU A 355 -5.97 20.40 7.77
CA GLU A 355 -5.50 20.21 9.14
C GLU A 355 -6.65 20.22 10.18
N ASP A 356 -7.75 20.91 9.93
CA ASP A 356 -8.94 20.90 10.77
C ASP A 356 -9.59 19.52 10.82
N ILE A 357 -9.69 18.84 9.67
CA ILE A 357 -10.18 17.47 9.59
C ILE A 357 -9.19 16.49 10.25
N LEU A 358 -7.88 16.67 10.02
CA LEU A 358 -6.85 15.84 10.67
C LEU A 358 -6.98 15.94 12.20
N ARG A 359 -7.05 17.17 12.75
CA ARG A 359 -7.18 17.42 14.21
C ARG A 359 -8.45 16.81 14.81
N LYS A 360 -9.55 16.76 14.07
CA LYS A 360 -10.83 16.18 14.51
C LYS A 360 -10.71 14.70 14.87
N TYR A 361 -9.77 13.96 14.24
CA TYR A 361 -9.62 12.51 14.40
C TYR A 361 -8.36 12.10 15.15
N ILE A 362 -7.60 13.05 15.68
CA ILE A 362 -6.47 12.76 16.59
C ILE A 362 -7.03 12.15 17.87
N ILE A 363 -6.35 11.09 18.33
CA ILE A 363 -6.65 10.43 19.60
C ILE A 363 -5.46 10.53 20.53
N GLY A 364 -5.67 11.08 21.73
CA GLY A 364 -4.80 11.03 22.93
C GLY A 364 -3.39 11.55 22.76
#